data_54a83278ee50c24095c52e1799a04776
#
_entry.id   54a83278ee50c24095c52e1799a04776
#
_cell.length_a   1.000
_cell.length_b   1.000
_cell.length_c   1.000
_cell.angle_alpha   90.00
_cell.angle_beta   90.00
_cell.angle_gamma   90.00
#
_symmetry.space_group_name_H-M   'P 1'
#
loop_
_entity.id
_entity.type
_entity.pdbx_description
1 polymer ?
#
loop_
_entity_poly.entity_id
_entity_poly.type
_entity_poly.pdbx_seq_one_letter_code
_entity_poly.pdbx_strand_id
1 'polypeptide(L)'
;MSSNNKEYFIIFDTNVLFQRYESKADFSSFSFNSTYDNVVNMINQLDIYESVNLVIPSVVWREMEKQIIEKHDERIVAFKKTIEKIQFPEFSISENLLEEYSVFIKGKIEEYKVELSNGINNVIEMNIATNQRFDSIVDRAFEKKPPFEGKDKKSDKGFKDA
;
A
#
# COMPACT_ATOMS: atom_id res chain seq x y z
N MET A 1 -10.05 -34.46 -23.77
CA MET A 1 -8.77 -34.41 -23.05
C MET A 1 -8.85 -33.20 -22.15
N SER A 2 -9.00 -33.41 -20.84
CA SER A 2 -9.01 -32.33 -19.85
C SER A 2 -7.59 -31.75 -19.76
N SER A 3 -7.37 -30.58 -20.32
CA SER A 3 -6.13 -29.84 -20.11
C SER A 3 -6.09 -29.46 -18.62
N ASN A 4 -5.23 -30.12 -17.89
CA ASN A 4 -4.82 -29.64 -16.56
C ASN A 4 -4.10 -28.29 -16.78
N ASN A 5 -4.85 -27.21 -16.94
CA ASN A 5 -4.30 -25.88 -16.88
C ASN A 5 -3.83 -25.70 -15.43
N LYS A 6 -2.54 -25.90 -15.21
CA LYS A 6 -1.92 -25.55 -13.95
C LYS A 6 -2.07 -24.05 -13.79
N GLU A 7 -2.86 -23.64 -12.83
CA GLU A 7 -3.05 -22.24 -12.49
C GLU A 7 -1.90 -21.80 -11.58
N TYR A 8 -1.23 -20.72 -11.94
CA TYR A 8 -0.12 -20.15 -11.17
C TYR A 8 -0.60 -18.90 -10.47
N PHE A 9 -0.15 -18.71 -9.22
CA PHE A 9 -0.44 -17.53 -8.43
C PHE A 9 0.89 -16.81 -8.10
N ILE A 10 0.96 -15.54 -8.45
CA ILE A 10 2.05 -14.66 -8.02
C ILE A 10 1.49 -13.77 -6.93
N ILE A 11 1.95 -13.96 -5.70
CA ILE A 11 1.51 -13.22 -4.53
C ILE A 11 2.51 -12.11 -4.27
N PHE A 12 2.04 -10.88 -4.22
CA PHE A 12 2.87 -9.72 -3.96
C PHE A 12 2.89 -9.35 -2.48
N ASP A 13 4.07 -9.02 -1.99
CA ASP A 13 4.30 -8.42 -0.69
C ASP A 13 4.45 -6.89 -0.81
N THR A 14 4.20 -6.17 0.27
CA THR A 14 4.29 -4.71 0.34
C THR A 14 5.66 -4.19 -0.10
N ASN A 15 6.74 -4.86 0.32
CA ASN A 15 8.11 -4.45 -0.02
C ASN A 15 8.40 -4.48 -1.54
N VAL A 16 7.64 -5.30 -2.27
CA VAL A 16 7.76 -5.44 -3.73
C VAL A 16 6.96 -4.35 -4.46
N LEU A 17 5.81 -3.98 -3.93
CA LEU A 17 4.87 -3.05 -4.56
C LEU A 17 5.07 -1.60 -4.14
N PHE A 18 5.61 -1.38 -2.94
CA PHE A 18 5.69 -0.05 -2.34
C PHE A 18 6.59 0.90 -3.14
N GLN A 19 6.08 2.06 -3.46
CA GLN A 19 6.89 3.14 -3.99
C GLN A 19 7.70 3.79 -2.87
N ARG A 20 9.01 3.94 -3.08
CA ARG A 20 9.85 4.74 -2.18
C ARG A 20 9.54 6.22 -2.43
N TYR A 21 8.77 6.79 -1.52
CA TYR A 21 8.45 8.22 -1.57
C TYR A 21 9.69 9.06 -1.20
N GLU A 22 10.42 9.45 -2.22
CA GLU A 22 11.59 10.36 -2.11
C GLU A 22 11.15 11.83 -2.02
N SER A 23 12.11 12.75 -1.96
CA SER A 23 11.85 14.19 -1.78
C SER A 23 10.96 14.83 -2.85
N LYS A 24 10.84 14.21 -4.03
CA LYS A 24 10.03 14.67 -5.17
C LYS A 24 8.77 13.85 -5.37
N ALA A 25 8.39 13.02 -4.41
CA ALA A 25 7.23 12.16 -4.53
C ALA A 25 5.95 12.98 -4.71
N ASP A 26 5.14 12.54 -5.66
CA ASP A 26 3.80 13.05 -5.87
C ASP A 26 2.83 12.27 -4.97
N PHE A 27 2.16 12.97 -4.08
CA PHE A 27 1.13 12.43 -3.19
C PHE A 27 -0.28 12.59 -3.75
N SER A 28 -0.43 13.07 -4.99
CA SER A 28 -1.72 13.26 -5.64
C SER A 28 -2.25 12.00 -6.33
N SER A 29 -1.41 10.98 -6.47
CA SER A 29 -1.73 9.73 -7.15
C SER A 29 -1.31 8.51 -6.32
N PHE A 30 -1.87 7.36 -6.67
CA PHE A 30 -1.47 6.07 -6.13
C PHE A 30 -1.16 5.11 -7.27
N SER A 31 -0.02 4.43 -7.21
CA SER A 31 0.37 3.35 -8.13
C SER A 31 1.41 2.45 -7.49
N PHE A 32 1.59 1.26 -8.04
CA PHE A 32 2.69 0.38 -7.65
C PHE A 32 4.03 0.87 -8.22
N ASN A 33 5.11 0.31 -7.71
CA ASN A 33 6.43 0.56 -8.27
C ASN A 33 6.63 -0.20 -9.60
N SER A 34 7.73 0.12 -10.29
CA SER A 34 8.09 -0.50 -11.58
C SER A 34 8.31 -2.02 -11.54
N THR A 35 8.44 -2.62 -10.36
CA THR A 35 8.57 -4.09 -10.25
C THR A 35 7.28 -4.78 -10.66
N TYR A 36 6.13 -4.21 -10.28
CA TYR A 36 4.83 -4.71 -10.74
C TYR A 36 4.73 -4.68 -12.26
N ASP A 37 5.04 -3.53 -12.86
CA ASP A 37 5.01 -3.36 -14.33
C ASP A 37 5.94 -4.35 -15.04
N ASN A 38 7.12 -4.59 -14.48
CA ASN A 38 8.07 -5.56 -15.02
C ASN A 38 7.51 -6.99 -15.00
N VAL A 39 6.85 -7.39 -13.91
CA VAL A 39 6.20 -8.71 -13.81
C VAL A 39 5.08 -8.83 -14.84
N VAL A 40 4.21 -7.82 -14.94
CA VAL A 40 3.13 -7.78 -15.93
C VAL A 40 3.67 -7.87 -17.36
N ASN A 41 4.71 -7.10 -17.67
CA ASN A 41 5.36 -7.12 -18.98
C ASN A 41 5.96 -8.51 -19.30
N MET A 42 6.57 -9.16 -18.31
CA MET A 42 7.12 -10.50 -18.48
C MET A 42 6.02 -11.55 -18.77
N ILE A 43 4.91 -11.50 -18.02
CA ILE A 43 3.76 -12.38 -18.25
C ILE A 43 3.22 -12.21 -19.67
N ASN A 44 3.08 -10.98 -20.15
CA ASN A 44 2.59 -10.68 -21.48
C ASN A 44 3.60 -11.11 -22.56
N GLN A 45 4.89 -10.91 -22.37
CA GLN A 45 5.93 -11.36 -23.30
C GLN A 45 5.98 -12.88 -23.45
N LEU A 46 5.70 -13.61 -22.38
CA LEU A 46 5.66 -15.07 -22.38
C LEU A 46 4.32 -15.64 -22.84
N ASP A 47 3.32 -14.80 -23.08
CA ASP A 47 1.95 -15.16 -23.48
C ASP A 47 1.30 -16.18 -22.52
N ILE A 48 1.53 -15.98 -21.19
CA ILE A 48 1.04 -16.89 -20.14
C ILE A 48 -0.04 -16.24 -19.24
N TYR A 49 -0.59 -15.10 -19.65
CA TYR A 49 -1.57 -14.34 -18.86
C TYR A 49 -2.82 -15.14 -18.50
N GLU A 50 -3.23 -16.12 -19.34
CA GLU A 50 -4.38 -17.00 -19.05
C GLU A 50 -4.09 -18.02 -17.93
N SER A 51 -2.83 -18.29 -17.65
CA SER A 51 -2.40 -19.29 -16.67
C SER A 51 -1.91 -18.70 -15.36
N VAL A 52 -1.79 -17.37 -15.26
CA VAL A 52 -1.21 -16.66 -14.11
C VAL A 52 -2.23 -15.72 -13.51
N ASN A 53 -2.42 -15.85 -12.20
CA ASN A 53 -3.18 -14.91 -11.39
C ASN A 53 -2.22 -14.05 -10.55
N LEU A 54 -2.41 -12.74 -10.58
CA LEU A 54 -1.69 -11.81 -9.71
C LEU A 54 -2.51 -11.58 -8.44
N VAL A 55 -1.94 -11.85 -7.30
CA VAL A 55 -2.66 -11.81 -6.02
C VAL A 55 -2.04 -10.76 -5.11
N ILE A 56 -2.89 -9.89 -4.59
CA ILE A 56 -2.51 -8.86 -3.61
C ILE A 56 -3.36 -9.06 -2.36
N PRO A 57 -2.74 -9.51 -1.26
CA PRO A 57 -3.45 -9.68 0.02
C PRO A 57 -4.05 -8.36 0.52
N SER A 58 -5.20 -8.42 1.15
CA SER A 58 -5.86 -7.22 1.72
C SER A 58 -5.00 -6.50 2.75
N VAL A 59 -4.17 -7.23 3.48
CA VAL A 59 -3.21 -6.66 4.43
C VAL A 59 -2.16 -5.79 3.73
N VAL A 60 -1.72 -6.18 2.53
CA VAL A 60 -0.75 -5.42 1.72
C VAL A 60 -1.34 -4.06 1.30
N TRP A 61 -2.60 -4.03 0.87
CA TRP A 61 -3.30 -2.79 0.56
C TRP A 61 -3.37 -1.84 1.75
N ARG A 62 -3.76 -2.36 2.92
CA ARG A 62 -3.84 -1.58 4.17
C ARG A 62 -2.48 -1.07 4.61
N GLU A 63 -1.43 -1.85 4.41
CA GLU A 63 -0.07 -1.44 4.75
C GLU A 63 0.42 -0.32 3.84
N MET A 64 0.20 -0.43 2.52
CA MET A 64 0.56 0.62 1.57
C MET A 64 -0.22 1.92 1.85
N GLU A 65 -1.52 1.84 2.11
CA GLU A 65 -2.33 2.98 2.52
C GLU A 65 -1.72 3.69 3.73
N LYS A 66 -1.41 2.92 4.77
CA LYS A 66 -0.80 3.46 5.99
C LYS A 66 0.56 4.12 5.71
N GLN A 67 1.41 3.46 4.93
CA GLN A 67 2.75 3.97 4.62
C GLN A 67 2.70 5.29 3.84
N ILE A 68 1.79 5.44 2.87
CA ILE A 68 1.66 6.70 2.11
C ILE A 68 1.13 7.82 3.00
N ILE A 69 0.18 7.55 3.89
CA ILE A 69 -0.33 8.52 4.86
C ILE A 69 0.79 8.96 5.81
N GLU A 70 1.53 8.03 6.42
CA GLU A 70 2.65 8.34 7.31
C GLU A 70 3.71 9.20 6.59
N LYS A 71 4.00 8.92 5.32
CA LYS A 71 4.95 9.71 4.53
C LYS A 71 4.44 11.12 4.20
N HIS A 72 3.17 11.25 3.88
CA HIS A 72 2.53 12.54 3.70
C HIS A 72 2.61 13.38 4.99
N ASP A 73 2.28 12.78 6.13
CA ASP A 73 2.32 13.45 7.44
C ASP A 73 3.72 13.92 7.79
N GLU A 74 4.75 13.09 7.55
CA GLU A 74 6.15 13.49 7.73
C GLU A 74 6.48 14.74 6.88
N ARG A 75 5.94 14.85 5.66
CA ARG A 75 6.14 16.01 4.79
C ARG A 75 5.43 17.26 5.30
N ILE A 76 4.19 17.12 5.74
CA ILE A 76 3.43 18.25 6.31
C ILE A 76 4.13 18.78 7.56
N VAL A 77 4.61 17.90 8.45
CA VAL A 77 5.37 18.32 9.64
C VAL A 77 6.65 19.06 9.26
N ALA A 78 7.39 18.57 8.27
CA ALA A 78 8.61 19.23 7.79
C ALA A 78 8.29 20.60 7.15
N PHE A 79 7.20 20.71 6.41
CA PHE A 79 6.72 21.94 5.80
C PHE A 79 6.30 22.97 6.87
N LYS A 80 5.51 22.56 7.89
CA LYS A 80 5.14 23.41 9.02
C LYS A 80 6.38 24.01 9.70
N LYS A 81 7.38 23.18 10.02
CA LYS A 81 8.64 23.64 10.63
C LYS A 81 9.41 24.64 9.75
N THR A 82 9.29 24.50 8.43
CA THR A 82 9.93 25.43 7.48
C THR A 82 9.22 26.78 7.50
N ILE A 83 7.89 26.79 7.49
CA ILE A 83 7.07 28.00 7.54
C ILE A 83 7.28 28.76 8.85
N GLU A 84 7.32 28.07 9.99
CA GLU A 84 7.58 28.67 11.29
C GLU A 84 8.91 29.44 11.31
N LYS A 85 9.93 28.97 10.60
CA LYS A 85 11.23 29.66 10.47
C LYS A 85 11.19 30.91 9.61
N ILE A 86 10.25 31.01 8.67
CA ILE A 86 10.10 32.15 7.75
C ILE A 86 9.28 33.26 8.39
N GLN A 87 8.66 33.01 9.56
CA GLN A 87 7.86 33.99 10.33
C GLN A 87 6.78 34.68 9.46
N PHE A 88 5.99 33.91 8.72
CA PHE A 88 4.88 34.44 7.95
C PHE A 88 3.62 34.47 8.82
N PRO A 89 3.23 35.61 9.41
CA PRO A 89 2.21 35.65 10.48
C PRO A 89 0.79 35.33 10.04
N GLU A 90 0.52 35.32 8.74
CA GLU A 90 -0.83 35.13 8.17
C GLU A 90 -1.06 33.75 7.55
N PHE A 91 -0.07 32.85 7.60
CA PHE A 91 -0.21 31.52 6.99
C PHE A 91 -0.59 30.48 8.05
N SER A 92 -1.86 30.14 8.11
CA SER A 92 -2.33 29.00 8.91
C SER A 92 -2.51 27.77 8.03
N ILE A 93 -1.86 26.67 8.38
CA ILE A 93 -2.14 25.36 7.77
C ILE A 93 -3.33 24.77 8.54
N SER A 94 -4.41 24.42 7.84
CA SER A 94 -5.54 23.75 8.43
C SER A 94 -5.11 22.43 9.10
N GLU A 95 -5.54 22.19 10.34
CA GLU A 95 -5.26 20.92 11.03
C GLU A 95 -5.98 19.73 10.36
N ASN A 96 -7.03 19.99 9.61
CA ASN A 96 -7.82 18.97 8.90
C ASN A 96 -7.13 18.39 7.68
N LEU A 97 -6.00 18.94 7.22
CA LEU A 97 -5.26 18.43 6.05
C LEU A 97 -4.96 16.93 6.12
N LEU A 98 -4.71 16.39 7.31
CA LEU A 98 -4.38 14.98 7.51
C LEU A 98 -5.60 14.07 7.31
N GLU A 99 -6.76 14.47 7.86
CA GLU A 99 -8.01 13.72 7.70
C GLU A 99 -8.49 13.76 6.25
N GLU A 100 -8.46 14.93 5.62
CA GLU A 100 -8.80 15.11 4.21
C GLU A 100 -7.91 14.29 3.30
N TYR A 101 -6.59 14.25 3.57
CA TYR A 101 -5.67 13.43 2.79
C TYR A 101 -5.93 11.93 2.94
N SER A 102 -6.23 11.46 4.13
CA SER A 102 -6.58 10.06 4.37
C SER A 102 -7.80 9.63 3.54
N VAL A 103 -8.84 10.46 3.49
CA VAL A 103 -10.05 10.20 2.67
C VAL A 103 -9.70 10.22 1.18
N PHE A 104 -8.95 11.22 0.74
CA PHE A 104 -8.52 11.37 -0.65
C PHE A 104 -7.74 10.15 -1.14
N ILE A 105 -6.70 9.71 -0.38
CA ILE A 105 -5.84 8.62 -0.82
C ILE A 105 -6.56 7.27 -0.81
N LYS A 106 -7.49 7.05 0.12
CA LYS A 106 -8.38 5.88 0.09
C LYS A 106 -9.18 5.81 -1.20
N GLY A 107 -9.76 6.93 -1.64
CA GLY A 107 -10.43 7.01 -2.92
C GLY A 107 -9.51 6.65 -4.09
N LYS A 108 -8.27 7.14 -4.10
CA LYS A 108 -7.29 6.82 -5.14
C LYS A 108 -6.87 5.35 -5.15
N ILE A 109 -6.75 4.73 -4.00
CA ILE A 109 -6.47 3.29 -3.89
C ILE A 109 -7.63 2.47 -4.47
N GLU A 110 -8.88 2.82 -4.14
CA GLU A 110 -10.04 2.11 -4.69
C GLU A 110 -10.20 2.33 -6.20
N GLU A 111 -9.95 3.53 -6.71
CA GLU A 111 -9.89 3.79 -8.16
C GLU A 111 -8.84 2.89 -8.83
N TYR A 112 -7.66 2.77 -8.25
CA TYR A 112 -6.58 1.94 -8.78
C TYR A 112 -6.90 0.44 -8.72
N LYS A 113 -7.54 -0.04 -7.66
CA LYS A 113 -8.04 -1.43 -7.58
C LYS A 113 -9.03 -1.75 -8.70
N VAL A 114 -9.95 -0.83 -8.98
CA VAL A 114 -10.91 -0.98 -10.09
C VAL A 114 -10.18 -1.01 -11.44
N GLU A 115 -9.20 -0.16 -11.65
CA GLU A 115 -8.36 -0.16 -12.86
C GLU A 115 -7.65 -1.50 -13.04
N LEU A 116 -7.02 -2.02 -11.99
CA LEU A 116 -6.34 -3.31 -12.02
C LEU A 116 -7.29 -4.49 -12.31
N SER A 117 -8.49 -4.46 -11.72
CA SER A 117 -9.47 -5.53 -11.92
C SER A 117 -10.08 -5.54 -13.34
N ASN A 118 -10.08 -4.40 -14.02
CA ASN A 118 -10.54 -4.25 -15.40
C ASN A 118 -9.40 -4.48 -16.43
N GLY A 119 -8.18 -4.66 -15.98
CA GLY A 119 -7.01 -4.91 -16.83
C GLY A 119 -7.01 -6.33 -17.43
N ILE A 120 -6.13 -6.54 -18.42
CA ILE A 120 -5.95 -7.84 -19.08
C ILE A 120 -5.43 -8.89 -18.08
N ASN A 121 -4.64 -8.46 -17.10
CA ASN A 121 -4.10 -9.34 -16.06
C ASN A 121 -5.12 -9.51 -14.94
N ASN A 122 -5.42 -10.77 -14.61
CA ASN A 122 -6.35 -11.09 -13.55
C ASN A 122 -5.71 -10.78 -12.17
N VAL A 123 -6.00 -9.59 -11.64
CA VAL A 123 -5.54 -9.17 -10.31
C VAL A 123 -6.61 -9.49 -9.27
N ILE A 124 -6.28 -10.35 -8.34
CA ILE A 124 -7.20 -10.82 -7.30
C ILE A 124 -6.80 -10.18 -5.95
N GLU A 125 -7.74 -9.51 -5.31
CA GLU A 125 -7.60 -9.15 -3.90
C GLU A 125 -7.91 -10.37 -3.04
N MET A 126 -6.92 -10.87 -2.31
CA MET A 126 -7.12 -11.98 -1.38
C MET A 126 -7.44 -11.43 0.02
N ASN A 127 -8.64 -11.68 0.48
CA ASN A 127 -9.00 -11.47 1.87
C ASN A 127 -8.45 -12.63 2.72
N ILE A 128 -7.46 -12.36 3.54
CA ILE A 128 -6.93 -13.33 4.48
C ILE A 128 -8.00 -13.60 5.54
N ALA A 129 -8.30 -14.86 5.71
CA ALA A 129 -9.38 -15.46 6.47
C ALA A 129 -10.02 -14.62 7.59
N THR A 130 -11.30 -14.47 7.48
CA THR A 130 -12.25 -13.79 8.35
C THR A 130 -12.35 -14.39 9.74
N ASN A 131 -11.32 -14.25 10.56
CA ASN A 131 -11.40 -14.52 11.97
C ASN A 131 -11.24 -13.17 12.69
N GLN A 132 -12.28 -12.73 13.40
CA GLN A 132 -12.23 -11.50 14.22
C GLN A 132 -10.99 -11.41 15.11
N ARG A 133 -10.46 -12.56 15.52
CA ARG A 133 -9.22 -12.66 16.28
C ARG A 133 -8.00 -12.28 15.45
N PHE A 134 -7.95 -12.70 14.19
CA PHE A 134 -6.87 -12.38 13.27
C PHE A 134 -6.90 -10.89 12.92
N ASP A 135 -8.06 -10.34 12.56
CA ASP A 135 -8.22 -8.93 12.28
C ASP A 135 -7.78 -8.06 13.48
N SER A 136 -8.19 -8.44 14.70
CA SER A 136 -7.76 -7.76 15.92
C SER A 136 -6.23 -7.81 16.12
N ILE A 137 -5.58 -8.91 15.78
CA ILE A 137 -4.13 -9.04 15.86
C ILE A 137 -3.44 -8.17 14.82
N VAL A 138 -3.93 -8.19 13.59
CA VAL A 138 -3.42 -7.33 12.50
C VAL A 138 -3.58 -5.86 12.86
N ASP A 139 -4.75 -5.45 13.36
CA ASP A 139 -4.98 -4.06 13.79
C ASP A 139 -4.02 -3.65 14.89
N ARG A 140 -3.79 -4.51 15.90
CA ARG A 140 -2.82 -4.24 16.97
C ARG A 140 -1.39 -4.14 16.46
N ALA A 141 -1.01 -4.94 15.45
CA ALA A 141 0.30 -4.85 14.82
C ALA A 141 0.45 -3.53 14.05
N PHE A 142 -0.58 -3.11 13.30
CA PHE A 142 -0.58 -1.81 12.62
C PHE A 142 -0.53 -0.63 13.58
N GLU A 143 -1.24 -0.71 14.70
CA GLU A 143 -1.27 0.33 15.72
C GLU A 143 -0.07 0.29 16.68
N LYS A 144 0.86 -0.67 16.48
CA LYS A 144 2.03 -0.90 17.34
C LYS A 144 1.66 -1.07 18.82
N LYS A 145 0.52 -1.72 19.08
CA LYS A 145 0.05 -2.06 20.43
C LYS A 145 0.65 -3.39 20.92
N PRO A 146 0.74 -3.64 22.23
CA PRO A 146 1.25 -4.91 22.74
C PRO A 146 0.57 -6.13 22.11
N PRO A 147 1.31 -7.17 21.75
CA PRO A 147 2.74 -7.45 21.99
C PRO A 147 3.71 -6.87 20.96
N PHE A 148 3.25 -6.03 20.04
CA PHE A 148 4.02 -5.47 18.91
C PHE A 148 4.75 -4.17 19.25
N GLU A 149 4.71 -3.72 20.47
CA GLU A 149 5.50 -2.60 20.96
C GLU A 149 7.00 -2.94 20.94
N GLY A 150 7.72 -2.43 19.96
CA GLY A 150 9.17 -2.48 19.93
C GLY A 150 9.76 -1.11 20.24
N LYS A 151 10.86 -1.07 21.01
CA LYS A 151 11.64 0.17 21.22
C LYS A 151 12.25 0.69 19.92
N ASP A 152 12.44 -0.17 18.93
CA ASP A 152 12.94 0.16 17.61
C ASP A 152 11.79 0.17 16.61
N LYS A 153 11.47 1.36 16.11
CA LYS A 153 10.42 1.61 15.10
C LYS A 153 10.57 0.83 13.78
N LYS A 154 11.61 0.00 13.66
CA LYS A 154 11.98 -0.73 12.43
C LYS A 154 11.66 -2.22 12.43
N SER A 155 11.15 -2.79 13.50
CA SER A 155 10.99 -4.24 13.58
C SER A 155 9.58 -4.65 13.99
N ASP A 156 8.68 -4.67 13.06
CA ASP A 156 7.54 -5.58 13.16
C ASP A 156 7.91 -6.90 12.46
N LYS A 157 8.86 -7.58 13.05
CA LYS A 157 9.51 -8.79 12.58
C LYS A 157 8.53 -9.86 12.07
N GLY A 158 8.14 -9.76 10.79
CA GLY A 158 7.57 -10.89 10.06
C GLY A 158 6.21 -11.42 10.52
N PHE A 159 5.53 -10.77 11.45
CA PHE A 159 4.23 -11.25 11.90
C PHE A 159 3.13 -11.03 10.87
N LYS A 160 3.31 -10.04 10.00
CA LYS A 160 2.38 -9.74 8.90
C LYS A 160 2.50 -10.75 7.77
N ASP A 161 3.62 -11.47 7.72
CA ASP A 161 3.95 -12.43 6.67
C ASP A 161 3.55 -13.87 7.04
N ALA A 162 2.96 -14.07 8.22
CA ALA A 162 2.52 -15.38 8.73
C ALA A 162 1.01 -15.58 8.53
#